data_7cf15e2c2739d4f932275ca6e0ea9edb
#
_entry.id   7cf15e2c2739d4f932275ca6e0ea9edb
#
_cell.length_a   1.000
_cell.length_b   1.000
_cell.length_c   1.000
_cell.angle_alpha   90.00
_cell.angle_beta   90.00
_cell.angle_gamma   90.00
#
_symmetry.space_group_name_H-M   'P 1'
#
loop_
_entity.id
_entity.type
_entity.pdbx_description
1 polymer ?
#
loop_
_entity_poly.entity_id
_entity_poly.type
_entity_poly.pdbx_seq_one_letter_code
_entity_poly.pdbx_strand_id
1 'polypeptide(L)'
;MHRLFIVLFAAFIAGASPAFGQEREVPYWATIDTSELNMRVGPSVNYRIEWVYRREGLPVKVVRVIDGWRLIRDPDGAQGWVVARLLSARRGAIVVGEGLAALREAPADNAQLKWNAEPGVVGKLGECEAGWCRFDVAGRAGWIRAERLWGAGEP
;
A
#
# COMPACT_ATOMS: atom_id res chain seq x y z
N MET A 1 -13.49 1.67 -74.41
CA MET A 1 -12.51 1.06 -73.49
C MET A 1 -12.70 1.66 -72.09
N HIS A 2 -13.51 0.94 -71.23
CA HIS A 2 -13.77 1.37 -69.88
C HIS A 2 -12.89 0.54 -68.92
N ARG A 3 -11.98 1.20 -68.24
CA ARG A 3 -11.14 0.57 -67.19
C ARG A 3 -11.88 0.69 -65.83
N LEU A 4 -12.33 -0.46 -65.36
CA LEU A 4 -12.96 -0.60 -64.04
C LEU A 4 -11.86 -0.66 -62.99
N PHE A 5 -11.77 0.36 -62.11
CA PHE A 5 -10.87 0.34 -60.92
C PHE A 5 -11.64 -0.30 -59.76
N ILE A 6 -11.23 -1.50 -59.34
CA ILE A 6 -11.70 -2.17 -58.14
C ILE A 6 -10.86 -1.64 -56.97
N VAL A 7 -11.49 -0.87 -56.06
CA VAL A 7 -10.90 -0.44 -54.82
C VAL A 7 -11.18 -1.52 -53.76
N LEU A 8 -10.14 -2.25 -53.37
CA LEU A 8 -10.19 -3.17 -52.24
C LEU A 8 -10.16 -2.36 -50.94
N PHE A 9 -11.28 -2.39 -50.19
CA PHE A 9 -11.37 -1.84 -48.84
C PHE A 9 -10.89 -2.92 -47.85
N ALA A 10 -9.66 -2.82 -47.34
CA ALA A 10 -9.17 -3.67 -46.29
C ALA A 10 -9.78 -3.21 -44.95
N ALA A 11 -10.73 -3.96 -44.41
CA ALA A 11 -11.27 -3.75 -43.07
C ALA A 11 -10.24 -4.15 -42.01
N PHE A 12 -9.66 -3.15 -41.32
CA PHE A 12 -8.81 -3.38 -40.20
C PHE A 12 -9.68 -3.70 -38.97
N ILE A 13 -9.77 -4.97 -38.58
CA ILE A 13 -10.42 -5.41 -37.34
C ILE A 13 -9.42 -5.16 -36.22
N ALA A 14 -9.58 -4.03 -35.53
CA ALA A 14 -8.86 -3.77 -34.29
C ALA A 14 -9.38 -4.75 -33.21
N GLY A 15 -8.62 -5.80 -32.94
CA GLY A 15 -8.88 -6.72 -31.85
C GLY A 15 -8.69 -5.99 -30.50
N ALA A 16 -9.78 -5.72 -29.80
CA ALA A 16 -9.73 -5.29 -28.42
C ALA A 16 -9.26 -6.47 -27.57
N SER A 17 -7.99 -6.45 -27.14
CA SER A 17 -7.49 -7.39 -26.15
C SER A 17 -8.23 -7.12 -24.84
N PRO A 18 -8.78 -8.14 -24.16
CA PRO A 18 -9.33 -7.94 -22.83
C PRO A 18 -8.18 -7.54 -21.90
N ALA A 19 -8.28 -6.36 -21.28
CA ALA A 19 -7.41 -5.96 -20.21
C ALA A 19 -7.74 -6.83 -18.99
N PHE A 20 -7.08 -7.98 -18.88
CA PHE A 20 -7.04 -8.69 -17.61
C PHE A 20 -6.35 -7.75 -16.62
N GLY A 21 -7.08 -7.30 -15.60
CA GLY A 21 -6.51 -6.52 -14.51
C GLY A 21 -5.31 -7.29 -13.96
N GLN A 22 -4.11 -6.76 -14.16
CA GLN A 22 -2.88 -7.37 -13.69
C GLN A 22 -2.95 -7.47 -12.18
N GLU A 23 -3.11 -8.69 -11.63
CA GLU A 23 -2.99 -8.91 -10.19
C GLU A 23 -1.59 -8.45 -9.78
N ARG A 24 -1.54 -7.62 -8.73
CA ARG A 24 -0.27 -7.17 -8.18
C ARG A 24 0.58 -8.37 -7.77
N GLU A 25 1.81 -8.40 -8.24
CA GLU A 25 2.80 -9.39 -7.80
C GLU A 25 3.06 -9.24 -6.30
N VAL A 26 3.05 -10.34 -5.57
CA VAL A 26 3.33 -10.36 -4.13
C VAL A 26 4.84 -10.53 -3.90
N PRO A 27 5.40 -9.97 -2.81
CA PRO A 27 4.71 -9.16 -1.80
C PRO A 27 4.47 -7.71 -2.25
N TYR A 28 3.45 -7.04 -1.68
CA TYR A 28 3.23 -5.61 -1.88
C TYR A 28 2.64 -4.94 -0.64
N TRP A 29 2.86 -3.62 -0.54
CA TRP A 29 2.28 -2.81 0.52
C TRP A 29 0.84 -2.43 0.22
N ALA A 30 -0.01 -2.49 1.25
CA ALA A 30 -1.37 -1.96 1.27
C ALA A 30 -1.63 -1.28 2.61
N THR A 31 -2.75 -0.58 2.73
CA THR A 31 -3.23 -0.03 4.00
C THR A 31 -4.65 -0.48 4.28
N ILE A 32 -5.01 -0.58 5.54
CA ILE A 32 -6.38 -0.82 5.97
C ILE A 32 -7.22 0.42 5.64
N ASP A 33 -8.31 0.24 4.90
CA ASP A 33 -9.19 1.30 4.40
C ASP A 33 -10.60 1.23 5.05
N THR A 34 -10.62 0.94 6.32
CA THR A 34 -11.84 0.83 7.11
C THR A 34 -11.52 1.02 8.60
N SER A 35 -12.52 1.46 9.36
CA SER A 35 -12.41 1.58 10.82
C SER A 35 -12.35 0.23 11.54
N GLU A 36 -12.80 -0.86 10.91
CA GLU A 36 -12.74 -2.21 11.47
C GLU A 36 -12.47 -3.25 10.39
N LEU A 37 -11.46 -4.10 10.60
CA LEU A 37 -11.06 -5.17 9.69
C LEU A 37 -10.85 -6.47 10.46
N ASN A 38 -11.61 -7.50 10.10
CA ASN A 38 -11.45 -8.84 10.65
C ASN A 38 -10.33 -9.60 9.94
N MET A 39 -9.35 -10.06 10.69
CA MET A 39 -8.34 -11.01 10.25
C MET A 39 -8.75 -12.42 10.66
N ARG A 40 -8.72 -13.36 9.71
CA ARG A 40 -9.18 -14.74 9.88
C ARG A 40 -8.07 -15.74 9.64
N VAL A 41 -8.26 -16.95 10.17
CA VAL A 41 -7.30 -18.06 9.99
C VAL A 41 -7.33 -18.66 8.58
N GLY A 42 -8.31 -18.31 7.74
CA GLY A 42 -8.42 -18.79 6.36
C GLY A 42 -9.22 -17.84 5.45
N PRO A 43 -9.12 -18.02 4.12
CA PRO A 43 -9.68 -17.12 3.11
C PRO A 43 -11.18 -17.37 2.87
N SER A 44 -12.02 -17.26 3.90
CA SER A 44 -13.47 -17.31 3.82
C SER A 44 -14.10 -16.71 5.08
N VAL A 45 -15.33 -16.20 4.96
CA VAL A 45 -16.12 -15.69 6.09
C VAL A 45 -16.46 -16.79 7.11
N ASN A 46 -16.37 -18.05 6.74
CA ASN A 46 -16.63 -19.20 7.60
C ASN A 46 -15.46 -19.53 8.54
N TYR A 47 -14.27 -19.00 8.24
CA TYR A 47 -13.13 -19.17 9.13
C TYR A 47 -13.22 -18.25 10.35
N ARG A 48 -12.72 -18.76 11.46
CA ARG A 48 -12.65 -18.04 12.73
C ARG A 48 -11.89 -16.72 12.59
N ILE A 49 -12.44 -15.66 13.19
CA ILE A 49 -11.73 -14.40 13.37
C ILE A 49 -10.67 -14.62 14.44
N GLU A 50 -9.44 -14.26 14.13
CA GLU A 50 -8.30 -14.36 15.03
C GLU A 50 -7.95 -13.01 15.65
N TRP A 51 -8.12 -11.93 14.86
CA TRP A 51 -7.84 -10.57 15.27
C TRP A 51 -8.80 -9.57 14.61
N VAL A 52 -9.00 -8.43 15.27
CA VAL A 52 -9.79 -7.32 14.72
C VAL A 52 -8.95 -6.05 14.77
N TYR A 53 -8.59 -5.53 13.59
CA TYR A 53 -7.93 -4.23 13.48
C TYR A 53 -8.97 -3.11 13.58
N ARG A 54 -8.67 -2.10 14.40
CA ARG A 54 -9.49 -0.88 14.56
C ARG A 54 -8.70 0.39 14.23
N ARG A 55 -7.83 0.30 13.24
CA ARG A 55 -6.95 1.39 12.88
C ARG A 55 -6.87 1.55 11.36
N GLU A 56 -7.65 2.49 10.84
CA GLU A 56 -7.58 2.91 9.45
C GLU A 56 -6.20 3.48 9.12
N GLY A 57 -5.69 3.21 7.91
CA GLY A 57 -4.38 3.67 7.47
C GLY A 57 -3.21 2.80 7.95
N LEU A 58 -3.45 1.80 8.82
CA LEU A 58 -2.38 0.88 9.23
C LEU A 58 -1.79 0.19 8.00
N PRO A 59 -0.46 0.27 7.78
CA PRO A 59 0.19 -0.47 6.70
C PRO A 59 0.15 -1.97 6.97
N VAL A 60 0.02 -2.74 5.90
CA VAL A 60 0.11 -4.20 5.91
C VAL A 60 0.87 -4.68 4.68
N LYS A 61 1.61 -5.76 4.81
CA LYS A 61 2.27 -6.43 3.70
C LYS A 61 1.38 -7.57 3.20
N VAL A 62 0.95 -7.49 1.95
CA VAL A 62 0.23 -8.59 1.30
C VAL A 62 1.23 -9.61 0.80
N VAL A 63 1.15 -10.84 1.27
CA VAL A 63 2.11 -11.91 0.97
C VAL A 63 1.51 -13.03 0.13
N ARG A 64 0.17 -13.09 0.02
CA ARG A 64 -0.55 -14.05 -0.83
C ARG A 64 -1.92 -13.51 -1.23
N VAL A 65 -2.37 -13.91 -2.41
CA VAL A 65 -3.68 -13.55 -2.99
C VAL A 65 -4.45 -14.82 -3.28
N ILE A 66 -5.71 -14.89 -2.85
CA ILE A 66 -6.68 -15.92 -3.21
C ILE A 66 -8.03 -15.24 -3.40
N ASP A 67 -8.50 -15.16 -4.64
CA ASP A 67 -9.77 -14.51 -4.99
C ASP A 67 -9.93 -13.13 -4.32
N GLY A 68 -11.02 -12.91 -3.60
CA GLY A 68 -11.32 -11.68 -2.84
C GLY A 68 -10.57 -11.55 -1.50
N TRP A 69 -9.57 -12.40 -1.22
CA TRP A 69 -8.85 -12.46 0.06
C TRP A 69 -7.36 -12.17 -0.12
N ARG A 70 -6.78 -11.59 0.93
CA ARG A 70 -5.34 -11.29 1.03
C ARG A 70 -4.80 -11.86 2.31
N LEU A 71 -3.74 -12.68 2.23
CA LEU A 71 -2.93 -13.01 3.39
C LEU A 71 -2.01 -11.84 3.65
N ILE A 72 -2.20 -11.22 4.80
CA ILE A 72 -1.40 -10.07 5.20
C ILE A 72 -0.43 -10.45 6.32
N ARG A 73 0.64 -9.65 6.42
CA ARG A 73 1.51 -9.55 7.60
C ARG A 73 1.43 -8.14 8.13
N ASP A 74 1.23 -8.00 9.43
CA ASP A 74 1.20 -6.72 10.11
C ASP A 74 2.59 -6.31 10.64
N PRO A 75 2.74 -5.09 11.22
CA PRO A 75 4.01 -4.62 11.76
C PRO A 75 4.60 -5.49 12.87
N ASP A 76 3.77 -6.19 13.62
CA ASP A 76 4.18 -7.06 14.74
C ASP A 76 4.51 -8.49 14.26
N GLY A 77 4.33 -8.76 12.95
CA GLY A 77 4.62 -10.04 12.33
C GLY A 77 3.45 -11.02 12.32
N ALA A 78 2.29 -10.66 12.87
CA ALA A 78 1.10 -11.50 12.81
C ALA A 78 0.61 -11.65 11.36
N GLN A 79 0.10 -12.83 11.01
CA GLN A 79 -0.40 -13.13 9.67
C GLN A 79 -1.81 -13.69 9.72
N GLY A 80 -2.62 -13.30 8.76
CA GLY A 80 -3.96 -13.86 8.57
C GLY A 80 -4.65 -13.29 7.34
N TRP A 81 -5.84 -13.82 7.06
CA TRP A 81 -6.60 -13.50 5.88
C TRP A 81 -7.59 -12.37 6.13
N VAL A 82 -7.57 -11.40 5.23
CA VAL A 82 -8.50 -10.26 5.26
C VAL A 82 -9.18 -10.11 3.90
N VAL A 83 -10.34 -9.46 3.90
CA VAL A 83 -11.09 -9.19 2.67
C VAL A 83 -10.40 -8.08 1.87
N ALA A 84 -10.07 -8.34 0.61
CA ALA A 84 -9.30 -7.45 -0.26
C ALA A 84 -9.92 -6.06 -0.43
N ARG A 85 -11.25 -5.95 -0.54
CA ARG A 85 -11.97 -4.67 -0.75
C ARG A 85 -11.86 -3.69 0.42
N LEU A 86 -11.37 -4.14 1.57
CA LEU A 86 -11.15 -3.32 2.76
C LEU A 86 -9.69 -2.86 2.89
N LEU A 87 -8.89 -3.12 1.85
CA LEU A 87 -7.54 -2.63 1.71
C LEU A 87 -7.45 -1.59 0.60
N SER A 88 -6.57 -0.60 0.79
CA SER A 88 -6.25 0.43 -0.19
C SER A 88 -4.80 0.27 -0.69
N ALA A 89 -4.57 0.67 -1.95
CA ALA A 89 -3.24 0.81 -2.51
C ALA A 89 -2.50 2.08 -2.05
N ARG A 90 -3.17 2.96 -1.31
CA ARG A 90 -2.52 4.14 -0.71
C ARG A 90 -1.38 3.69 0.17
N ARG A 91 -0.28 4.43 0.13
CA ARG A 91 0.89 4.12 0.95
C ARG A 91 0.72 4.72 2.34
N GLY A 92 0.90 3.89 3.32
CA GLY A 92 0.96 4.27 4.72
C GLY A 92 2.23 3.71 5.36
N ALA A 93 2.56 4.23 6.53
CA ALA A 93 3.65 3.71 7.35
C ALA A 93 3.31 3.86 8.84
N ILE A 94 3.99 3.08 9.65
CA ILE A 94 3.95 3.17 11.12
C ILE A 94 5.36 3.41 11.64
N VAL A 95 5.49 4.31 12.60
CA VAL A 95 6.77 4.59 13.26
C VAL A 95 7.19 3.39 14.10
N VAL A 96 8.42 2.94 13.90
CA VAL A 96 9.02 1.80 14.62
C VAL A 96 10.33 2.20 15.30
N GLY A 97 10.90 1.27 16.08
CA GLY A 97 12.13 1.48 16.83
C GLY A 97 11.88 2.16 18.17
N GLU A 98 12.94 2.50 18.88
CA GLU A 98 12.87 3.09 20.21
C GLU A 98 12.96 4.62 20.18
N GLY A 99 12.33 5.26 21.15
CA GLY A 99 12.34 6.70 21.32
C GLY A 99 11.61 7.48 20.24
N LEU A 100 11.58 8.79 20.36
CA LEU A 100 10.92 9.68 19.43
C LEU A 100 11.62 9.69 18.06
N ALA A 101 10.84 9.64 17.00
CA ALA A 101 11.29 9.81 15.63
C ALA A 101 11.13 11.28 15.21
N ALA A 102 12.22 11.89 14.74
CA ALA A 102 12.22 13.29 14.32
C ALA A 102 11.64 13.43 12.90
N LEU A 103 10.66 14.31 12.74
CA LEU A 103 10.18 14.79 11.44
C LEU A 103 10.77 16.16 11.18
N ARG A 104 11.53 16.30 10.10
CA ARG A 104 12.32 17.49 9.77
C ARG A 104 11.75 18.23 8.56
N GLU A 105 12.20 19.45 8.37
CA GLU A 105 11.78 20.30 7.24
C GLU A 105 12.34 19.80 5.90
N ALA A 106 13.54 19.22 5.92
CA ALA A 106 14.24 18.68 4.74
C ALA A 106 14.84 17.30 5.05
N PRO A 107 15.17 16.48 4.01
CA PRO A 107 15.74 15.14 4.17
C PRO A 107 17.24 15.19 4.57
N ALA A 108 17.53 15.78 5.70
CA ALA A 108 18.89 15.95 6.21
C ALA A 108 18.90 15.99 7.75
N ASP A 109 19.97 15.45 8.36
CA ASP A 109 20.10 15.38 9.83
C ASP A 109 20.20 16.74 10.50
N ASN A 110 20.76 17.72 9.80
CA ASN A 110 20.89 19.09 10.28
C ASN A 110 19.71 20.00 9.94
N ALA A 111 18.67 19.46 9.23
CA ALA A 111 17.48 20.23 8.93
C ALA A 111 16.65 20.51 10.20
N GLN A 112 15.91 21.60 10.18
CA GLN A 112 15.09 22.03 11.31
C GLN A 112 14.09 20.94 11.71
N LEU A 113 14.03 20.64 13.01
CA LEU A 113 13.01 19.76 13.58
C LEU A 113 11.64 20.45 13.52
N LYS A 114 10.66 19.76 12.98
CA LYS A 114 9.26 20.24 12.94
C LYS A 114 8.39 19.55 13.98
N TRP A 115 8.47 18.22 14.03
CA TRP A 115 7.63 17.37 14.87
C TRP A 115 8.44 16.21 15.41
N ASN A 116 7.96 15.63 16.50
CA ASN A 116 8.39 14.31 16.98
C ASN A 116 7.20 13.36 16.92
N ALA A 117 7.45 12.12 16.52
CA ALA A 117 6.46 11.05 16.50
C ALA A 117 6.91 9.90 17.40
N GLU A 118 6.01 9.39 18.21
CA GLU A 118 6.25 8.21 19.03
C GLU A 118 6.20 6.94 18.18
N PRO A 119 6.89 5.85 18.58
CA PRO A 119 6.68 4.54 18.01
C PRO A 119 5.19 4.15 18.02
N GLY A 120 4.72 3.51 16.96
CA GLY A 120 3.31 3.18 16.79
C GLY A 120 2.45 4.26 16.14
N VAL A 121 2.95 5.46 15.89
CA VAL A 121 2.22 6.49 15.14
C VAL A 121 2.09 6.07 13.69
N VAL A 122 0.85 6.06 13.18
CA VAL A 122 0.51 5.75 11.78
C VAL A 122 0.28 7.03 11.01
N GLY A 123 0.79 7.10 9.79
CA GLY A 123 0.60 8.23 8.89
C GLY A 123 0.67 7.85 7.43
N LYS A 124 0.42 8.83 6.56
CA LYS A 124 0.54 8.70 5.12
C LYS A 124 2.02 8.77 4.73
N LEU A 125 2.43 7.84 3.89
CA LEU A 125 3.77 7.78 3.33
C LEU A 125 3.77 8.46 1.95
N GLY A 126 4.63 9.47 1.78
CA GLY A 126 4.90 10.12 0.51
C GLY A 126 6.14 9.58 -0.18
N GLU A 127 6.79 10.45 -0.95
CA GLU A 127 8.05 10.13 -1.62
C GLU A 127 9.17 9.81 -0.62
N CYS A 128 10.07 8.90 -1.04
CA CYS A 128 11.28 8.58 -0.30
C CYS A 128 12.50 8.85 -1.18
N GLU A 129 13.53 9.48 -0.60
CA GLU A 129 14.80 9.76 -1.24
C GLU A 129 15.96 9.69 -0.24
N ALA A 130 17.08 9.12 -0.65
CA ALA A 130 18.32 9.08 0.13
C ALA A 130 18.16 8.65 1.59
N GLY A 131 17.26 7.67 1.87
CA GLY A 131 17.01 7.16 3.21
C GLY A 131 16.04 7.99 4.05
N TRP A 132 15.38 8.96 3.46
CA TRP A 132 14.32 9.78 4.07
C TRP A 132 13.01 9.62 3.34
N CYS A 133 11.89 9.72 4.05
CA CYS A 133 10.55 9.70 3.48
C CYS A 133 9.71 10.86 3.97
N ARG A 134 8.86 11.39 3.10
CA ARG A 134 7.78 12.29 3.52
C ARG A 134 6.76 11.48 4.30
N PHE A 135 6.43 11.97 5.48
CA PHE A 135 5.48 11.34 6.37
C PHE A 135 4.51 12.36 6.92
N ASP A 136 3.22 12.07 6.83
CA ASP A 136 2.15 13.00 7.24
C ASP A 136 1.22 12.31 8.24
N VAL A 137 1.14 12.89 9.42
CA VAL A 137 0.24 12.46 10.50
C VAL A 137 -0.80 13.56 10.71
N ALA A 138 -1.98 13.38 10.13
CA ALA A 138 -3.11 14.32 10.28
C ALA A 138 -2.74 15.78 9.97
N GLY A 139 -2.00 16.01 8.87
CA GLY A 139 -1.58 17.34 8.42
C GLY A 139 -0.25 17.81 9.02
N ARG A 140 0.34 17.05 9.95
CA ARG A 140 1.69 17.31 10.49
C ARG A 140 2.71 16.55 9.65
N ALA A 141 3.17 17.18 8.57
CA ALA A 141 4.08 16.59 7.62
C ALA A 141 5.53 17.01 7.84
N GLY A 142 6.44 16.07 7.57
CA GLY A 142 7.88 16.30 7.60
C GLY A 142 8.65 15.15 6.97
N TRP A 143 9.96 15.26 6.94
CA TRP A 143 10.88 14.23 6.51
C TRP A 143 11.34 13.40 7.71
N ILE A 144 11.20 12.10 7.62
CA ILE A 144 11.60 11.12 8.65
C ILE A 144 12.57 10.10 8.04
N ARG A 145 13.48 9.56 8.82
CA ARG A 145 14.35 8.46 8.40
C ARG A 145 13.51 7.23 8.01
N ALA A 146 13.77 6.68 6.82
CA ALA A 146 13.05 5.51 6.31
C ALA A 146 13.17 4.30 7.23
N GLU A 147 14.31 4.12 7.91
CA GLU A 147 14.56 3.07 8.90
C GLU A 147 13.64 3.13 10.12
N ARG A 148 13.04 4.30 10.38
CA ARG A 148 12.08 4.51 11.46
C ARG A 148 10.63 4.21 11.02
N LEU A 149 10.42 3.70 9.79
CA LEU A 149 9.10 3.45 9.21
C LEU A 149 8.97 2.02 8.72
N TRP A 150 8.02 1.28 9.26
CA TRP A 150 7.54 0.06 8.64
C TRP A 150 6.43 0.40 7.63
N GLY A 151 6.54 -0.08 6.40
CA GLY A 151 5.71 0.35 5.26
C GLY A 151 6.48 1.16 4.21
N ALA A 152 7.68 1.64 4.55
CA ALA A 152 8.59 2.28 3.62
C ALA A 152 9.45 1.24 2.86
N GLY A 153 10.01 1.64 1.72
CA GLY A 153 10.86 0.78 0.88
C GLY A 153 10.11 -0.36 0.21
N GLU A 154 10.87 -1.39 -0.16
CA GLU A 154 10.35 -2.63 -0.74
C GLU A 154 9.60 -3.45 0.32
N PRO A 155 8.51 -4.15 -0.04
CA PRO A 155 7.76 -5.01 0.84
C PRO A 155 8.46 -6.34 1.13
#